data_6afd1ff82ba7a3ec6efef139d8a10c93
#
_entry.id   6afd1ff82ba7a3ec6efef139d8a10c93
#
_cell.length_a   1.000
_cell.length_b   1.000
_cell.length_c   1.000
_cell.angle_alpha   90.00
_cell.angle_beta   90.00
_cell.angle_gamma   90.00
#
_symmetry.space_group_name_H-M   'P 1'
#
loop_
_entity.id
_entity.type
_entity.pdbx_description
1 polymer ?
#
loop_
_entity_poly.entity_id
_entity_poly.type
_entity_poly.pdbx_seq_one_letter_code
_entity_poly.pdbx_strand_id
1 'polypeptide(L)'
;MKLLNVETNLSLIFMIKKNLTIKNELGLHARASNKLSTEASKFKSKIEIIFNDQIIDCKNMMDILLLSIGIHDTFTIKISGVDEKKALESIEKLINNLFGEGK
;
A
#
# COMPACT_ATOMS: atom_id res chain seq x y z
N MET A 1 -31.99 3.07 13.73
CA MET A 1 -30.85 2.75 14.59
C MET A 1 -29.97 1.66 13.99
N LYS A 2 -30.52 0.54 13.75
CA LYS A 2 -29.75 -0.54 13.13
C LYS A 2 -29.19 -0.19 11.79
N LEU A 3 -29.96 0.52 10.99
CA LEU A 3 -29.51 0.93 9.67
C LEU A 3 -28.30 1.84 9.76
N LEU A 4 -28.34 2.76 10.71
CA LEU A 4 -27.22 3.66 10.90
C LEU A 4 -25.97 2.89 11.28
N ASN A 5 -26.11 1.91 12.18
CA ASN A 5 -24.97 1.10 12.58
C ASN A 5 -24.43 0.27 11.42
N VAL A 6 -25.31 -0.25 10.60
CA VAL A 6 -24.90 -1.02 9.42
C VAL A 6 -24.13 -0.14 8.46
N GLU A 7 -24.60 1.06 8.21
CA GLU A 7 -23.89 1.97 7.32
C GLU A 7 -22.52 2.33 7.86
N THR A 8 -22.43 2.59 9.14
CA THR A 8 -21.18 2.90 9.78
C THR A 8 -20.21 1.72 9.66
N ASN A 9 -20.72 0.52 9.89
CA ASN A 9 -19.89 -0.69 9.79
C ASN A 9 -19.38 -0.91 8.37
N LEU A 10 -20.21 -0.64 7.38
CA LEU A 10 -19.78 -0.78 6.00
C LEU A 10 -18.67 0.20 5.67
N SER A 11 -18.76 1.43 6.17
CA SER A 11 -17.68 2.40 5.97
C SER A 11 -16.37 1.91 6.57
N LEU A 12 -16.42 1.31 7.76
CA LEU A 12 -15.24 0.77 8.42
C LEU A 12 -14.71 -0.47 7.73
N ILE A 13 -15.60 -1.30 7.14
CA ILE A 13 -15.22 -2.50 6.44
C ILE A 13 -14.37 -2.18 5.20
N PHE A 14 -14.62 -1.02 4.58
CA PHE A 14 -13.90 -0.66 3.37
C PHE A 14 -12.78 0.31 3.65
N MET A 15 -12.03 0.01 4.71
CA MET A 15 -10.82 0.76 5.02
C MET A 15 -9.88 -0.10 5.85
N ILE A 16 -8.67 -0.25 5.35
CA ILE A 16 -7.59 -0.93 6.07
C ILE A 16 -6.44 0.04 6.22
N LYS A 17 -5.82 0.04 7.41
CA LYS A 17 -4.66 0.86 7.68
C LYS A 17 -3.63 -0.03 8.38
N LYS A 18 -2.45 -0.16 7.79
CA LYS A 18 -1.44 -1.09 8.28
C LYS A 18 -0.05 -0.55 8.07
N ASN A 19 0.85 -0.84 8.99
CA ASN A 19 2.26 -0.49 8.85
C ASN A 19 2.99 -1.63 8.15
N LEU A 20 3.77 -1.29 7.14
CA LEU A 20 4.54 -2.24 6.35
C LEU A 20 6.00 -1.80 6.36
N THR A 21 6.90 -2.77 6.45
CA THR A 21 8.34 -2.50 6.49
C THR A 21 8.99 -3.03 5.23
N ILE A 22 9.82 -2.21 4.59
CA ILE A 22 10.54 -2.60 3.38
C ILE A 22 11.68 -3.53 3.75
N LYS A 23 11.80 -4.63 3.02
CA LYS A 23 12.72 -5.72 3.33
C LYS A 23 13.82 -5.92 2.29
N ASN A 24 13.64 -5.41 1.09
CA ASN A 24 14.63 -5.58 0.04
C ASN A 24 15.76 -4.57 0.20
N GLU A 25 16.96 -5.02 -0.14
CA GLU A 25 18.17 -4.26 0.11
C GLU A 25 18.18 -2.87 -0.52
N LEU A 26 17.67 -2.76 -1.74
CA LEU A 26 17.67 -1.50 -2.48
C LEU A 26 16.49 -0.58 -2.15
N GLY A 27 15.56 -1.04 -1.33
CA GLY A 27 14.38 -0.23 -0.99
C GLY A 27 13.46 0.01 -2.17
N LEU A 28 12.68 1.08 -2.08
CA LEU A 28 11.74 1.44 -3.15
C LEU A 28 12.42 2.28 -4.23
N HIS A 29 13.44 1.69 -4.86
CA HIS A 29 14.09 2.28 -6.03
C HIS A 29 13.14 2.23 -7.25
N ALA A 30 13.59 2.71 -8.39
CA ALA A 30 12.73 2.87 -9.56
C ALA A 30 11.99 1.58 -9.96
N ARG A 31 12.71 0.45 -10.00
CA ARG A 31 12.08 -0.82 -10.41
C ARG A 31 11.04 -1.28 -9.37
N ALA A 32 11.39 -1.24 -8.09
CA ALA A 32 10.47 -1.65 -7.04
C ALA A 32 9.25 -0.73 -6.97
N SER A 33 9.46 0.57 -7.13
CA SER A 33 8.37 1.55 -7.16
C SER A 33 7.42 1.29 -8.32
N ASN A 34 7.98 0.93 -9.48
CA ASN A 34 7.17 0.57 -10.64
C ASN A 34 6.34 -0.69 -10.36
N LYS A 35 6.96 -1.71 -9.78
CA LYS A 35 6.25 -2.94 -9.45
C LYS A 35 5.13 -2.69 -8.46
N LEU A 36 5.40 -1.86 -7.44
CA LEU A 36 4.40 -1.55 -6.43
C LEU A 36 3.22 -0.79 -7.03
N SER A 37 3.49 0.25 -7.81
CA SER A 37 2.42 1.04 -8.43
C SER A 37 1.61 0.21 -9.43
N THR A 38 2.28 -0.66 -10.17
CA THR A 38 1.61 -1.55 -11.12
C THR A 38 0.69 -2.53 -10.40
N GLU A 39 1.18 -3.11 -9.31
CA GLU A 39 0.36 -4.02 -8.53
C GLU A 39 -0.83 -3.30 -7.90
N ALA A 40 -0.60 -2.12 -7.31
CA ALA A 40 -1.66 -1.32 -6.72
C ALA A 40 -2.73 -0.95 -7.75
N SER A 41 -2.31 -0.68 -8.99
CA SER A 41 -3.22 -0.26 -10.05
C SER A 41 -4.17 -1.36 -10.52
N LYS A 42 -3.93 -2.60 -10.14
CA LYS A 42 -4.82 -3.71 -10.47
C LYS A 42 -6.13 -3.70 -9.68
N PHE A 43 -6.16 -2.92 -8.60
CA PHE A 43 -7.29 -2.92 -7.68
C PHE A 43 -8.11 -1.65 -7.80
N LYS A 44 -9.41 -1.77 -7.54
CA LYS A 44 -10.32 -0.63 -7.58
C LYS A 44 -10.17 0.25 -6.35
N SER A 45 -9.73 -0.34 -5.25
CA SER A 45 -9.57 0.40 -3.99
C SER A 45 -8.64 1.57 -4.16
N LYS A 46 -8.91 2.61 -3.37
CA LYS A 46 -7.97 3.71 -3.20
C LYS A 46 -6.84 3.21 -2.31
N ILE A 47 -5.60 3.40 -2.74
CA ILE A 47 -4.44 2.91 -2.01
C ILE A 47 -3.47 4.06 -1.82
N GLU A 48 -3.19 4.40 -0.56
CA GLU A 48 -2.32 5.52 -0.22
C GLU A 48 -1.17 5.05 0.65
N ILE A 49 -0.02 5.69 0.48
CA ILE A 49 1.14 5.51 1.35
C ILE A 49 1.31 6.77 2.17
N ILE A 50 1.51 6.59 3.47
CA ILE A 50 1.78 7.68 4.40
C ILE A 50 3.18 7.46 4.95
N PHE A 51 4.06 8.43 4.72
CA PHE A 51 5.46 8.34 5.14
C PHE A 51 6.03 9.75 5.32
N ASN A 52 6.67 10.01 6.46
CA ASN A 52 7.28 11.32 6.78
C ASN A 52 6.31 12.48 6.53
N ASP A 53 5.09 12.36 7.06
CA ASP A 53 4.04 13.37 6.97
C ASP A 53 3.56 13.64 5.55
N GLN A 54 3.90 12.78 4.61
CA GLN A 54 3.41 12.87 3.24
C GLN A 54 2.42 11.76 2.99
N ILE A 55 1.37 12.07 2.23
CA ILE A 55 0.37 11.10 1.80
C ILE A 55 0.39 11.10 0.28
N ILE A 56 0.65 9.93 -0.32
CA ILE A 56 0.74 9.85 -1.77
C ILE A 56 -0.13 8.70 -2.29
N ASP A 57 -0.44 8.76 -3.57
CA ASP A 57 -1.19 7.71 -4.26
C ASP A 57 -0.24 6.57 -4.62
N CYS A 58 -0.51 5.39 -4.08
CA CYS A 58 0.33 4.21 -4.32
C CYS A 58 0.28 3.74 -5.78
N LYS A 59 -0.68 4.25 -6.56
CA LYS A 59 -0.78 3.92 -7.99
C LYS A 59 0.10 4.83 -8.85
N ASN A 60 0.79 5.77 -8.24
CA ASN A 60 1.67 6.70 -8.95
C ASN A 60 3.12 6.38 -8.63
N MET A 61 3.84 5.84 -9.62
CA MET A 61 5.21 5.40 -9.46
C MET A 61 6.15 6.53 -9.01
N MET A 62 6.04 7.69 -9.63
CA MET A 62 6.94 8.81 -9.31
C MET A 62 6.74 9.29 -7.88
N ASP A 63 5.49 9.34 -7.42
CA ASP A 63 5.21 9.75 -6.05
C ASP A 63 5.85 8.78 -5.06
N ILE A 64 5.77 7.47 -5.33
CA ILE A 64 6.41 6.47 -4.49
C ILE A 64 7.93 6.69 -4.47
N LEU A 65 8.51 6.83 -5.65
CA LEU A 65 9.96 6.98 -5.80
C LEU A 65 10.48 8.19 -5.01
N LEU A 66 9.76 9.30 -5.07
CA LEU A 66 10.17 10.53 -4.42
C LEU A 66 10.12 10.47 -2.90
N LEU A 67 9.42 9.49 -2.31
CA LEU A 67 9.42 9.30 -0.87
C LEU A 67 10.76 8.79 -0.35
N SER A 68 11.57 8.19 -1.19
CA SER A 68 12.89 7.66 -0.83
C SER A 68 12.84 6.65 0.33
N ILE A 69 11.86 5.76 0.27
CA ILE A 69 11.73 4.72 1.30
C ILE A 69 12.78 3.65 1.08
N GLY A 70 13.60 3.41 2.08
CA GLY A 70 14.69 2.45 2.00
C GLY A 70 14.45 1.18 2.80
N ILE A 71 15.44 0.28 2.76
CA ILE A 71 15.38 -0.95 3.54
C ILE A 71 15.20 -0.62 5.02
N HIS A 72 14.36 -1.40 5.69
CA HIS A 72 14.01 -1.27 7.12
C HIS A 72 13.12 -0.08 7.44
N ASP A 73 12.84 0.79 6.49
CA ASP A 73 11.86 1.85 6.72
C ASP A 73 10.46 1.27 6.79
N THR A 74 9.65 1.84 7.67
CA THR A 74 8.26 1.45 7.85
C THR A 74 7.36 2.60 7.39
N PHE A 75 6.38 2.27 6.57
CA PHE A 75 5.38 3.25 6.14
C PHE A 75 3.98 2.71 6.46
N THR A 76 3.00 3.59 6.45
CA THR A 76 1.62 3.20 6.64
C THR A 76 0.94 3.10 5.28
N ILE A 77 0.27 1.98 5.03
CA ILE A 77 -0.57 1.86 3.86
C ILE A 77 -2.03 1.99 4.28
N LYS A 78 -2.79 2.73 3.49
CA LYS A 78 -4.21 2.93 3.73
C LYS A 78 -4.96 2.52 2.48
N ILE A 79 -5.86 1.54 2.62
CA ILE A 79 -6.58 0.98 1.49
C ILE A 79 -8.08 1.06 1.76
N SER A 80 -8.84 1.62 0.82
CA SER A 80 -10.28 1.77 0.96
C SER A 80 -10.97 1.31 -0.31
N GLY A 81 -11.84 0.32 -0.20
CA GLY A 81 -12.62 -0.14 -1.33
C GLY A 81 -13.06 -1.58 -1.20
N VAL A 82 -13.81 -2.04 -2.20
CA VAL A 82 -14.42 -3.37 -2.16
C VAL A 82 -13.39 -4.50 -2.23
N ASP A 83 -12.24 -4.26 -2.85
CA ASP A 83 -11.19 -5.27 -2.98
C ASP A 83 -9.99 -4.99 -2.08
N GLU A 84 -10.21 -4.26 -0.99
CA GLU A 84 -9.11 -3.81 -0.13
C GLU A 84 -8.31 -4.96 0.49
N LYS A 85 -8.97 -6.05 0.85
CA LYS A 85 -8.27 -7.19 1.45
C LYS A 85 -7.35 -7.86 0.44
N LYS A 86 -7.83 -8.04 -0.78
CA LYS A 86 -7.02 -8.62 -1.85
C LYS A 86 -5.86 -7.70 -2.20
N ALA A 87 -6.10 -6.41 -2.20
CA ALA A 87 -5.05 -5.43 -2.48
C ALA A 87 -3.95 -5.50 -1.42
N LEU A 88 -4.33 -5.56 -0.14
CA LEU A 88 -3.35 -5.66 0.93
C LEU A 88 -2.53 -6.93 0.82
N GLU A 89 -3.20 -8.07 0.61
CA GLU A 89 -2.51 -9.36 0.47
C GLU A 89 -1.50 -9.32 -0.67
N SER A 90 -1.90 -8.76 -1.80
CA SER A 90 -1.04 -8.67 -2.96
C SER A 90 0.19 -7.80 -2.71
N ILE A 91 -0.01 -6.67 -2.06
CA ILE A 91 1.09 -5.75 -1.75
C ILE A 91 2.03 -6.36 -0.71
N GLU A 92 1.47 -7.00 0.32
CA GLU A 92 2.29 -7.67 1.32
C GLU A 92 3.13 -8.79 0.69
N LYS A 93 2.54 -9.54 -0.21
CA LYS A 93 3.24 -10.60 -0.91
C LYS A 93 4.40 -10.04 -1.73
N LEU A 94 4.18 -8.94 -2.40
CA LEU A 94 5.21 -8.29 -3.20
C LEU A 94 6.37 -7.84 -2.32
N ILE A 95 6.07 -7.21 -1.19
CA ILE A 95 7.09 -6.75 -0.24
C ILE A 95 7.84 -7.93 0.37
N ASN A 96 7.13 -8.96 0.82
CA ASN A 96 7.72 -10.13 1.45
C ASN A 96 8.58 -10.94 0.48
N ASN A 97 8.26 -10.85 -0.80
CA ASN A 97 9.00 -11.51 -1.87
C ASN A 97 10.17 -10.64 -2.38
N LEU A 98 10.48 -9.56 -1.68
CA LEU A 98 11.58 -8.66 -1.98
C LEU A 98 11.48 -8.08 -3.39
N PHE A 99 10.24 -7.85 -3.87
CA PHE A 99 9.99 -7.37 -5.23
C PHE A 99 10.65 -8.26 -6.29
N GLY A 100 10.89 -9.52 -5.96
CA GLY A 100 11.54 -10.46 -6.87
C GLY A 100 13.04 -10.27 -7.02
N GLU A 101 13.68 -9.48 -6.14
CA GLU A 101 15.10 -9.13 -6.29
C GLU A 101 16.05 -10.11 -5.62
N GLY A 102 15.55 -10.98 -4.77
CA GLY A 102 16.39 -11.97 -4.07
C GLY A 102 17.10 -11.46 -2.84
N LYS A 103 17.18 -10.18 -2.68
CA LYS A 103 17.77 -9.57 -1.47
C LYS A 103 17.07 -8.29 -1.14
#